data_d61f9e27b137d949c5d672fd851c0162
#
_entry.id   d61f9e27b137d949c5d672fd851c0162
#
_cell.length_a   1.000
_cell.length_b   1.000
_cell.length_c   1.000
_cell.angle_alpha   90.00
_cell.angle_beta   90.00
_cell.angle_gamma   90.00
#
_symmetry.space_group_name_H-M   'P 1'
#
loop_
_entity.id
_entity.type
_entity.pdbx_description
1 polymer ?
#
loop_
_entity_poly.entity_id
_entity_poly.type
_entity_poly.pdbx_seq_one_letter_code
_entity_poly.pdbx_strand_id
1 'polypeptide(L)'
;MSKVKTSFFCQNCGTQYAKWQGQCNACKEWNTIAEEIIQKQEKVAWKSEPTSTSKAPRPLKINEIDSTQEIRMDTTDGELNRVLGGGLVPGSLTLLGGEPGIGKSTLLLQISLKLPYKTLYVSGEESQKQIKMRAERITPNSDNCYILTETKTQNIFKQIEAIEPEIVIIDSIQTLHTDYIESTAGSISQIRETTAELIKFAKETNIPVILIGHITKDGNIAGPKILEHMVDTVLQFEGDRNHVYRILRSLKNRFGSTAELGIYEMLGSGLREVSNPSEILISHKDEEMSGTAIATTMEGMRPLIIEIQSLVSTAVYGTPQRSTTGYNAKRLNMILAVLEKRAGFRLGAKDVFLNVTGGISVDDPAIDLAVVAAILSSNEDIPVTKGFCFAGEVGLSGEIRPVNRVDQRIQEAEKLGFNTIFVSKYNKIAVKNTGIKIELVAKIEDVASILFG
;
A
#
# COMPACT_ATOMS: atom_id res chain seq x y z
N MET A 1 46.76 -19.29 -0.95
CA MET A 1 45.79 -19.19 0.15
C MET A 1 45.23 -17.79 0.19
N SER A 2 44.01 -17.56 -0.31
CA SER A 2 43.36 -16.27 -0.27
C SER A 2 43.06 -15.90 1.19
N LYS A 3 43.44 -14.72 1.64
CA LYS A 3 43.10 -14.22 2.97
C LYS A 3 41.59 -14.06 3.07
N VAL A 4 40.95 -14.93 3.83
CA VAL A 4 39.55 -14.78 4.23
C VAL A 4 39.45 -13.49 5.04
N LYS A 5 38.65 -12.54 4.57
CA LYS A 5 38.31 -11.32 5.33
C LYS A 5 36.97 -11.54 5.98
N THR A 6 36.93 -11.53 7.31
CA THR A 6 35.68 -11.46 8.08
C THR A 6 35.30 -10.02 8.28
N SER A 7 33.99 -9.74 8.23
CA SER A 7 33.40 -8.45 8.58
C SER A 7 32.10 -8.68 9.35
N PHE A 8 31.72 -7.70 10.14
CA PHE A 8 30.54 -7.76 10.98
C PHE A 8 29.45 -6.89 10.38
N PHE A 9 28.24 -7.43 10.25
CA PHE A 9 27.07 -6.73 9.67
C PHE A 9 25.93 -6.69 10.66
N CYS A 10 25.31 -5.52 10.78
CA CYS A 10 24.07 -5.40 11.54
C CYS A 10 22.94 -6.10 10.77
N GLN A 11 22.30 -7.08 11.38
CA GLN A 11 21.20 -7.84 10.80
C GLN A 11 19.88 -7.06 10.67
N ASN A 12 19.81 -5.84 11.24
CA ASN A 12 18.67 -4.95 11.11
C ASN A 12 18.85 -3.91 9.99
N CYS A 13 19.99 -3.21 9.93
CA CYS A 13 20.19 -2.09 9.00
C CYS A 13 21.30 -2.32 7.95
N GLY A 14 21.99 -3.47 7.98
CA GLY A 14 23.05 -3.83 7.03
C GLY A 14 24.35 -3.03 7.16
N THR A 15 24.51 -2.18 8.20
CA THR A 15 25.75 -1.42 8.40
C THR A 15 26.91 -2.35 8.70
N GLN A 16 28.03 -2.17 7.96
CA GLN A 16 29.24 -2.97 8.11
C GLN A 16 30.16 -2.38 9.17
N TYR A 17 30.73 -3.26 9.99
CA TYR A 17 31.71 -2.96 11.03
C TYR A 17 32.97 -3.80 10.88
N ALA A 18 34.11 -3.20 11.24
CA ALA A 18 35.40 -3.91 11.23
C ALA A 18 35.54 -4.87 12.42
N LYS A 19 34.76 -4.67 13.49
CA LYS A 19 34.76 -5.49 14.72
C LYS A 19 33.34 -5.62 15.24
N TRP A 20 33.10 -6.70 15.97
CA TRP A 20 31.84 -6.88 16.68
C TRP A 20 31.62 -5.83 17.75
N GLN A 21 30.41 -5.34 17.89
CA GLN A 21 29.95 -4.45 18.96
C GLN A 21 28.52 -4.82 19.37
N GLY A 22 28.16 -4.61 20.64
CA GLY A 22 26.87 -5.03 21.17
C GLY A 22 25.68 -4.22 20.65
N GLN A 23 25.89 -2.95 20.23
CA GLN A 23 24.87 -2.07 19.71
C GLN A 23 25.27 -1.55 18.33
N CYS A 24 24.34 -1.53 17.39
CA CYS A 24 24.55 -0.90 16.09
C CYS A 24 24.54 0.63 16.20
N ASN A 25 25.61 1.30 15.77
CA ASN A 25 25.69 2.76 15.84
C ASN A 25 24.76 3.48 14.86
N ALA A 26 24.32 2.79 13.80
CA ALA A 26 23.43 3.35 12.78
C ALA A 26 21.94 3.27 13.17
N CYS A 27 21.45 2.07 13.54
CA CYS A 27 20.03 1.88 13.88
C CYS A 27 19.76 1.81 15.40
N LYS A 28 20.80 1.82 16.25
CA LYS A 28 20.74 1.77 17.72
C LYS A 28 20.20 0.44 18.29
N GLU A 29 19.97 -0.58 17.46
CA GLU A 29 19.52 -1.90 17.92
C GLU A 29 20.65 -2.67 18.59
N TRP A 30 20.29 -3.45 19.62
CA TRP A 30 21.21 -4.28 20.40
C TRP A 30 21.26 -5.70 19.84
N ASN A 31 22.45 -6.35 19.95
CA ASN A 31 22.67 -7.76 19.60
C ASN A 31 22.30 -8.13 18.16
N THR A 32 22.35 -7.18 17.24
CA THR A 32 22.02 -7.39 15.82
C THR A 32 23.25 -7.54 14.93
N ILE A 33 24.47 -7.50 15.48
CA ILE A 33 25.71 -7.55 14.70
C ILE A 33 26.23 -8.97 14.65
N ALA A 34 26.23 -9.58 13.44
CA ALA A 34 26.73 -10.93 13.16
C ALA A 34 28.02 -10.88 12.32
N GLU A 35 28.90 -11.85 12.53
CA GLU A 35 30.10 -12.04 11.74
C GLU A 35 29.75 -12.74 10.42
N GLU A 36 30.24 -12.18 9.29
CA GLU A 36 30.09 -12.78 7.97
C GLU A 36 31.45 -12.84 7.26
N ILE A 37 31.67 -13.94 6.55
CA ILE A 37 32.91 -14.18 5.82
C ILE A 37 32.77 -13.60 4.42
N ILE A 38 33.68 -12.69 4.05
CA ILE A 38 33.75 -12.13 2.69
C ILE A 38 34.92 -12.74 1.97
N GLN A 39 34.67 -13.70 1.07
CA GLN A 39 35.66 -14.11 0.09
C GLN A 39 35.58 -13.16 -1.14
N LYS A 40 36.74 -12.59 -1.47
CA LYS A 40 36.93 -11.98 -2.78
C LYS A 40 37.18 -13.08 -3.80
N GLN A 41 36.18 -13.68 -4.36
CA GLN A 41 36.33 -14.30 -5.67
C GLN A 41 36.33 -13.17 -6.73
N GLU A 42 37.11 -13.33 -7.78
CA GLU A 42 37.07 -12.41 -8.92
C GLU A 42 35.62 -12.30 -9.39
N LYS A 43 35.10 -11.08 -9.36
CA LYS A 43 33.76 -10.80 -9.82
C LYS A 43 33.69 -11.15 -11.30
N VAL A 44 33.16 -12.31 -11.62
CA VAL A 44 32.59 -12.54 -12.94
C VAL A 44 31.32 -11.70 -12.95
N ALA A 45 31.46 -10.44 -13.33
CA ALA A 45 30.31 -9.59 -13.58
C ALA A 45 29.42 -10.32 -14.60
N TRP A 46 28.12 -10.27 -14.42
CA TRP A 46 27.20 -10.52 -15.50
C TRP A 46 27.70 -9.72 -16.71
N LYS A 47 28.17 -10.36 -17.79
CA LYS A 47 29.00 -9.78 -18.87
C LYS A 47 30.26 -9.03 -18.39
N SER A 48 31.33 -9.78 -18.20
CA SER A 48 32.66 -9.21 -17.98
C SER A 48 33.58 -9.24 -19.21
N GLU A 49 33.05 -9.39 -20.40
CA GLU A 49 33.79 -9.05 -21.58
C GLU A 49 33.25 -7.78 -22.22
N PRO A 50 34.05 -6.71 -22.33
CA PRO A 50 33.71 -5.60 -23.20
C PRO A 50 33.78 -6.15 -24.63
N THR A 51 32.62 -6.50 -25.18
CA THR A 51 32.55 -6.52 -26.64
C THR A 51 33.04 -5.14 -27.11
N SER A 52 34.03 -5.14 -27.94
CA SER A 52 34.87 -4.00 -28.41
C SER A 52 34.10 -2.81 -29.02
N THR A 53 32.84 -2.60 -28.74
CA THR A 53 31.97 -1.56 -29.29
C THR A 53 31.17 -0.76 -28.24
N SER A 54 31.21 -1.09 -26.96
CA SER A 54 30.56 -0.23 -25.96
C SER A 54 31.47 0.98 -25.67
N LYS A 55 31.16 2.11 -26.31
CA LYS A 55 31.77 3.40 -25.94
C LYS A 55 31.50 3.66 -24.48
N ALA A 56 32.56 3.98 -23.70
CA ALA A 56 32.41 4.42 -22.33
C ALA A 56 31.32 5.51 -22.25
N PRO A 57 30.45 5.47 -21.21
CA PRO A 57 29.38 6.45 -21.06
C PRO A 57 29.97 7.85 -21.05
N ARG A 58 29.50 8.74 -21.95
CA ARG A 58 29.91 10.13 -22.04
C ARG A 58 28.85 11.00 -21.37
N PRO A 59 29.24 12.07 -20.66
CA PRO A 59 28.28 13.03 -20.15
C PRO A 59 27.60 13.73 -21.34
N LEU A 60 26.25 13.78 -21.29
CA LEU A 60 25.42 14.49 -22.26
C LEU A 60 24.80 15.73 -21.55
N LYS A 61 24.60 16.80 -22.32
CA LYS A 61 23.80 17.93 -21.84
C LYS A 61 22.33 17.48 -21.73
N ILE A 62 21.61 18.00 -20.74
CA ILE A 62 20.19 17.65 -20.49
C ILE A 62 19.33 17.82 -21.77
N ASN A 63 19.62 18.83 -22.56
CA ASN A 63 18.91 19.14 -23.82
C ASN A 63 19.29 18.21 -24.98
N GLU A 64 20.32 17.38 -24.84
CA GLU A 64 20.76 16.37 -25.82
C GLU A 64 20.17 14.99 -25.48
N ILE A 65 19.46 14.89 -24.35
CA ILE A 65 18.78 13.66 -23.95
C ILE A 65 17.38 13.73 -24.53
N ASP A 66 17.08 12.83 -25.45
CA ASP A 66 15.72 12.70 -25.98
C ASP A 66 14.75 12.33 -24.84
N SER A 67 13.85 13.26 -24.52
CA SER A 67 12.75 13.04 -23.61
C SER A 67 11.57 12.40 -24.35
N THR A 68 11.79 11.36 -25.11
CA THR A 68 10.68 10.52 -25.57
C THR A 68 9.96 10.04 -24.33
N GLN A 69 8.62 10.22 -24.29
CA GLN A 69 7.79 9.78 -23.17
C GLN A 69 8.22 8.37 -22.77
N GLU A 70 8.58 8.18 -21.50
CA GLU A 70 8.87 6.85 -20.97
C GLU A 70 7.69 5.94 -21.31
N ILE A 71 7.88 5.05 -22.28
CA ILE A 71 6.88 4.07 -22.66
C ILE A 71 6.77 3.11 -21.48
N ARG A 72 5.71 3.23 -20.71
CA ARG A 72 5.44 2.32 -19.60
C ARG A 72 4.82 1.03 -20.14
N MET A 73 5.22 -0.08 -19.58
CA MET A 73 4.65 -1.38 -19.90
C MET A 73 3.36 -1.56 -19.07
N ASP A 74 2.25 -1.72 -19.79
CA ASP A 74 0.94 -1.96 -19.18
C ASP A 74 0.92 -3.35 -18.52
N THR A 75 0.56 -3.42 -17.23
CA THR A 75 0.48 -4.68 -16.49
C THR A 75 -0.82 -5.43 -16.73
N THR A 76 -1.73 -4.91 -17.55
CA THR A 76 -3.11 -5.42 -17.74
C THR A 76 -3.95 -5.49 -16.46
N ASP A 77 -3.47 -4.86 -15.40
CA ASP A 77 -4.13 -4.73 -14.10
C ASP A 77 -4.25 -3.25 -13.75
N GLY A 78 -5.48 -2.74 -13.71
CA GLY A 78 -5.76 -1.31 -13.56
C GLY A 78 -5.36 -0.78 -12.18
N GLU A 79 -5.50 -1.59 -11.14
CA GLU A 79 -5.15 -1.18 -9.77
C GLU A 79 -3.62 -1.19 -9.57
N LEU A 80 -2.89 -2.15 -10.15
CA LEU A 80 -1.43 -2.13 -10.13
C LEU A 80 -0.87 -0.97 -10.97
N ASN A 81 -1.39 -0.77 -12.18
CA ASN A 81 -0.99 0.35 -13.04
C ASN A 81 -1.20 1.70 -12.34
N ARG A 82 -2.30 1.87 -11.62
CA ARG A 82 -2.59 3.08 -10.83
C ARG A 82 -1.49 3.35 -9.81
N VAL A 83 -1.14 2.34 -9.01
CA VAL A 83 -0.14 2.47 -7.93
C VAL A 83 1.28 2.66 -8.49
N LEU A 84 1.57 2.08 -9.65
CA LEU A 84 2.83 2.29 -10.37
C LEU A 84 2.91 3.66 -11.05
N GLY A 85 1.78 4.35 -11.24
CA GLY A 85 1.70 5.63 -11.94
C GLY A 85 1.57 5.46 -13.45
N GLY A 86 0.95 4.36 -13.92
CA GLY A 86 0.64 4.08 -15.31
C GLY A 86 1.33 2.87 -15.92
N GLY A 87 1.99 2.03 -15.12
CA GLY A 87 2.63 0.79 -15.56
C GLY A 87 4.10 0.66 -15.14
N LEU A 88 4.74 -0.42 -15.54
CA LEU A 88 6.15 -0.71 -15.24
C LEU A 88 7.06 0.16 -16.11
N VAL A 89 8.07 0.74 -15.49
CA VAL A 89 9.09 1.51 -16.19
C VAL A 89 10.22 0.56 -16.62
N PRO A 90 10.63 0.54 -17.92
CA PRO A 90 11.74 -0.27 -18.37
C PRO A 90 13.02 -0.01 -17.56
N GLY A 91 13.75 -1.06 -17.22
CA GLY A 91 14.96 -0.96 -16.41
C GLY A 91 14.75 -0.59 -14.94
N SER A 92 13.51 -0.58 -14.45
CA SER A 92 13.20 -0.32 -13.04
C SER A 92 13.25 -1.58 -12.20
N LEU A 93 13.52 -1.40 -10.91
CA LEU A 93 13.41 -2.44 -9.90
C LEU A 93 12.29 -2.08 -8.92
N THR A 94 11.24 -2.91 -8.87
CA THR A 94 10.08 -2.75 -7.99
C THR A 94 10.09 -3.82 -6.91
N LEU A 95 9.93 -3.43 -5.65
CA LEU A 95 9.78 -4.33 -4.50
C LEU A 95 8.32 -4.37 -4.07
N LEU A 96 7.73 -5.56 -4.04
CA LEU A 96 6.42 -5.82 -3.46
C LEU A 96 6.57 -6.49 -2.09
N GLY A 97 6.36 -5.72 -1.02
CA GLY A 97 6.38 -6.17 0.37
C GLY A 97 5.00 -6.52 0.89
N GLY A 98 4.92 -7.31 1.95
CA GLY A 98 3.67 -7.64 2.64
C GLY A 98 3.82 -8.88 3.52
N GLU A 99 2.85 -9.10 4.42
CA GLU A 99 2.83 -10.27 5.31
C GLU A 99 2.82 -11.59 4.51
N PRO A 100 3.37 -12.67 5.07
CA PRO A 100 3.21 -14.01 4.49
C PRO A 100 1.72 -14.36 4.33
N GLY A 101 1.35 -14.97 3.18
CA GLY A 101 -0.03 -15.37 2.92
C GLY A 101 -0.98 -14.26 2.48
N ILE A 102 -0.53 -12.98 2.39
CA ILE A 102 -1.39 -11.84 2.02
C ILE A 102 -1.85 -11.88 0.55
N GLY A 103 -1.15 -12.60 -0.33
CA GLY A 103 -1.50 -12.75 -1.75
C GLY A 103 -0.48 -12.17 -2.74
N LYS A 104 0.73 -11.77 -2.31
CA LYS A 104 1.78 -11.21 -3.19
C LYS A 104 2.10 -12.11 -4.38
N SER A 105 2.44 -13.37 -4.10
CA SER A 105 2.77 -14.37 -5.13
C SER A 105 1.58 -14.69 -6.03
N THR A 106 0.35 -14.62 -5.50
CA THR A 106 -0.88 -14.78 -6.29
C THR A 106 -1.08 -13.62 -7.25
N LEU A 107 -0.92 -12.38 -6.78
CA LEU A 107 -1.04 -11.18 -7.61
C LEU A 107 -0.03 -11.21 -8.77
N LEU A 108 1.25 -11.41 -8.47
CA LEU A 108 2.28 -11.37 -9.51
C LEU A 108 2.22 -12.57 -10.46
N LEU A 109 1.84 -13.76 -9.99
CA LEU A 109 1.59 -14.88 -10.89
C LEU A 109 0.39 -14.60 -11.81
N GLN A 110 -0.72 -14.08 -11.27
CA GLN A 110 -1.90 -13.70 -12.03
C GLN A 110 -1.59 -12.68 -13.13
N ILE A 111 -0.80 -11.67 -12.81
CA ILE A 111 -0.33 -10.67 -13.77
C ILE A 111 0.56 -11.34 -14.82
N SER A 112 1.56 -12.13 -14.42
CA SER A 112 2.47 -12.85 -15.32
C SER A 112 1.73 -13.70 -16.35
N LEU A 113 0.62 -14.33 -15.95
CA LEU A 113 -0.19 -15.17 -16.83
C LEU A 113 -1.02 -14.38 -17.84
N LYS A 114 -1.34 -13.12 -17.54
CA LYS A 114 -2.17 -12.25 -18.39
C LYS A 114 -1.35 -11.32 -19.28
N LEU A 115 -0.08 -11.08 -18.95
CA LEU A 115 0.77 -10.16 -19.67
C LEU A 115 0.99 -10.59 -21.13
N PRO A 116 0.96 -9.66 -22.09
CA PRO A 116 1.35 -9.93 -23.47
C PRO A 116 2.86 -10.07 -23.65
N TYR A 117 3.64 -9.72 -22.62
CA TYR A 117 5.11 -9.72 -22.61
C TYR A 117 5.67 -11.07 -22.16
N LYS A 118 6.78 -11.47 -22.75
CA LYS A 118 7.53 -12.66 -22.31
C LYS A 118 8.04 -12.45 -20.90
N THR A 119 7.47 -13.16 -19.93
CA THR A 119 7.73 -13.00 -18.51
C THR A 119 8.45 -14.22 -17.94
N LEU A 120 9.57 -14.01 -17.26
CA LEU A 120 10.25 -15.06 -16.48
C LEU A 120 9.88 -14.91 -15.00
N TYR A 121 9.13 -15.87 -14.49
CA TYR A 121 8.78 -15.99 -13.08
C TYR A 121 9.74 -16.97 -12.38
N VAL A 122 10.61 -16.45 -11.54
CA VAL A 122 11.60 -17.22 -10.77
C VAL A 122 11.08 -17.45 -9.37
N SER A 123 10.98 -18.70 -8.95
CA SER A 123 10.57 -19.07 -7.59
C SER A 123 11.68 -19.83 -6.86
N GLY A 124 12.02 -19.37 -5.66
CA GLY A 124 12.88 -20.07 -4.73
C GLY A 124 12.14 -20.79 -3.60
N GLU A 125 10.81 -20.64 -3.53
CA GLU A 125 10.00 -21.19 -2.43
C GLU A 125 9.11 -22.35 -2.87
N GLU A 126 8.58 -22.31 -4.07
CA GLU A 126 7.63 -23.29 -4.58
C GLU A 126 8.17 -24.09 -5.75
N SER A 127 7.77 -25.35 -5.84
CA SER A 127 8.07 -26.20 -6.99
C SER A 127 7.22 -25.81 -8.20
N GLN A 128 7.71 -26.15 -9.40
CA GLN A 128 6.98 -25.91 -10.67
C GLN A 128 5.55 -26.49 -10.64
N LYS A 129 5.35 -27.65 -10.01
CA LYS A 129 4.02 -28.28 -9.89
C LYS A 129 3.08 -27.47 -9.01
N GLN A 130 3.56 -26.92 -7.88
CA GLN A 130 2.76 -26.06 -7.00
C GLN A 130 2.35 -24.77 -7.68
N ILE A 131 3.28 -24.14 -8.40
CA ILE A 131 2.99 -22.93 -9.20
C ILE A 131 1.97 -23.25 -10.30
N LYS A 132 2.12 -24.37 -11.00
CA LYS A 132 1.19 -24.81 -12.04
C LYS A 132 -0.23 -25.04 -11.50
N MET A 133 -0.37 -25.72 -10.36
CA MET A 133 -1.65 -25.93 -9.69
C MET A 133 -2.32 -24.61 -9.28
N ARG A 134 -1.53 -23.61 -8.88
CA ARG A 134 -2.03 -22.26 -8.57
C ARG A 134 -2.42 -21.52 -9.84
N ALA A 135 -1.62 -21.59 -10.89
CA ALA A 135 -1.89 -20.97 -12.18
C ALA A 135 -3.20 -21.49 -12.80
N GLU A 136 -3.49 -22.79 -12.71
CA GLU A 136 -4.72 -23.41 -13.23
C GLU A 136 -6.00 -22.91 -12.56
N ARG A 137 -5.92 -22.45 -11.30
CA ARG A 137 -7.06 -21.82 -10.61
C ARG A 137 -7.31 -20.40 -11.07
N ILE A 138 -6.29 -19.71 -11.61
CA ILE A 138 -6.35 -18.33 -12.04
C ILE A 138 -6.74 -18.25 -13.52
N THR A 139 -6.00 -18.93 -14.37
CA THR A 139 -6.26 -19.02 -15.82
C THR A 139 -5.60 -20.28 -16.39
N PRO A 140 -6.31 -21.04 -17.26
CA PRO A 140 -5.81 -22.34 -17.72
C PRO A 140 -4.63 -22.26 -18.68
N ASN A 141 -4.46 -21.17 -19.42
CA ASN A 141 -3.44 -21.04 -20.47
C ASN A 141 -2.70 -19.69 -20.42
N SER A 142 -1.39 -19.76 -20.57
CA SER A 142 -0.51 -18.60 -20.82
C SER A 142 0.68 -19.09 -21.61
N ASP A 143 0.94 -18.47 -22.77
CA ASP A 143 2.05 -18.83 -23.66
C ASP A 143 3.31 -17.99 -23.36
N ASN A 144 3.16 -16.88 -22.64
CA ASN A 144 4.23 -15.90 -22.38
C ASN A 144 4.88 -16.02 -21.01
N CYS A 145 4.38 -16.88 -20.10
CA CYS A 145 4.90 -17.01 -18.74
C CYS A 145 5.79 -18.25 -18.61
N TYR A 146 7.08 -18.04 -18.38
CA TYR A 146 8.08 -19.06 -18.14
C TYR A 146 8.36 -19.19 -16.65
N ILE A 147 8.32 -20.42 -16.12
CA ILE A 147 8.57 -20.71 -14.70
C ILE A 147 9.95 -21.32 -14.53
N LEU A 148 10.75 -20.71 -13.67
CA LEU A 148 12.07 -21.18 -13.27
C LEU A 148 12.12 -21.41 -11.75
N THR A 149 12.46 -22.61 -11.30
CA THR A 149 12.72 -22.89 -9.89
C THR A 149 14.23 -22.92 -9.65
N GLU A 150 14.77 -21.79 -9.23
CA GLU A 150 16.20 -21.59 -9.02
C GLU A 150 16.42 -20.48 -7.97
N THR A 151 17.49 -20.61 -7.20
CA THR A 151 17.85 -19.65 -6.15
C THR A 151 19.22 -18.98 -6.36
N LYS A 152 20.04 -19.56 -7.25
CA LYS A 152 21.38 -19.05 -7.54
C LYS A 152 21.34 -18.01 -8.67
N THR A 153 21.76 -16.77 -8.39
CA THR A 153 21.67 -15.64 -9.35
C THR A 153 22.41 -15.93 -10.66
N GLN A 154 23.59 -16.57 -10.60
CA GLN A 154 24.36 -16.92 -11.81
C GLN A 154 23.60 -17.84 -12.76
N ASN A 155 22.84 -18.79 -12.22
CA ASN A 155 22.01 -19.67 -13.04
C ASN A 155 20.81 -18.95 -13.61
N ILE A 156 20.19 -18.07 -12.79
CA ILE A 156 19.06 -17.23 -13.22
C ILE A 156 19.49 -16.38 -14.41
N PHE A 157 20.63 -15.68 -14.35
CA PHE A 157 21.12 -14.85 -15.45
C PHE A 157 21.40 -15.65 -16.73
N LYS A 158 21.93 -16.89 -16.63
CA LYS A 158 22.09 -17.77 -17.80
C LYS A 158 20.76 -18.10 -18.47
N GLN A 159 19.69 -18.32 -17.68
CA GLN A 159 18.37 -18.60 -18.21
C GLN A 159 17.73 -17.32 -18.81
N ILE A 160 17.97 -16.16 -18.22
CA ILE A 160 17.56 -14.86 -18.78
C ILE A 160 18.18 -14.66 -20.17
N GLU A 161 19.48 -14.92 -20.32
CA GLU A 161 20.15 -14.82 -21.63
C GLU A 161 19.58 -15.80 -22.67
N ALA A 162 19.15 -17.00 -22.25
CA ALA A 162 18.61 -18.03 -23.15
C ALA A 162 17.13 -17.73 -23.54
N ILE A 163 16.34 -17.18 -22.60
CA ILE A 163 14.89 -16.94 -22.79
C ILE A 163 14.65 -15.56 -23.39
N GLU A 164 15.49 -14.57 -23.09
CA GLU A 164 15.32 -13.15 -23.45
C GLU A 164 13.94 -12.62 -23.02
N PRO A 165 13.63 -12.64 -21.69
CA PRO A 165 12.36 -12.15 -21.18
C PRO A 165 12.29 -10.62 -21.26
N GLU A 166 11.07 -10.09 -21.37
CA GLU A 166 10.80 -8.65 -21.31
C GLU A 166 10.51 -8.19 -19.88
N ILE A 167 10.12 -9.11 -18.98
CA ILE A 167 9.87 -8.85 -17.55
C ILE A 167 10.43 -10.01 -16.74
N VAL A 168 11.05 -9.71 -15.60
CA VAL A 168 11.54 -10.71 -14.63
C VAL A 168 10.84 -10.52 -13.28
N ILE A 169 10.33 -11.59 -12.71
CA ILE A 169 9.71 -11.62 -11.37
C ILE A 169 10.47 -12.60 -10.50
N ILE A 170 10.83 -12.19 -9.28
CA ILE A 170 11.57 -12.99 -8.30
C ILE A 170 10.71 -13.22 -7.06
N ASP A 171 10.39 -14.48 -6.75
CA ASP A 171 9.60 -14.93 -5.62
C ASP A 171 10.34 -15.96 -4.78
N SER A 172 11.09 -15.57 -3.74
CA SER A 172 11.30 -14.25 -3.13
C SER A 172 12.77 -13.85 -3.13
N ILE A 173 13.05 -12.57 -2.90
CA ILE A 173 14.44 -12.08 -2.78
C ILE A 173 15.20 -12.75 -1.64
N GLN A 174 14.50 -13.20 -0.59
CA GLN A 174 15.10 -13.87 0.58
C GLN A 174 15.68 -15.25 0.26
N THR A 175 15.20 -15.90 -0.78
CA THR A 175 15.68 -17.24 -1.16
C THR A 175 16.91 -17.20 -2.07
N LEU A 176 17.18 -16.04 -2.69
CA LEU A 176 18.30 -15.90 -3.59
C LEU A 176 19.64 -15.91 -2.87
N HIS A 177 20.63 -16.46 -3.57
CA HIS A 177 22.03 -16.40 -3.13
C HIS A 177 22.98 -16.22 -4.33
N THR A 178 24.12 -15.63 -4.06
CA THR A 178 25.24 -15.49 -5.00
C THR A 178 26.48 -16.15 -4.43
N ASP A 179 27.30 -16.75 -5.29
CA ASP A 179 28.59 -17.36 -4.90
C ASP A 179 29.65 -16.31 -4.51
N TYR A 180 29.38 -15.02 -4.74
CA TYR A 180 30.35 -13.97 -4.43
C TYR A 180 30.49 -13.70 -2.93
N ILE A 181 29.56 -14.18 -2.13
CA ILE A 181 29.55 -14.01 -0.68
C ILE A 181 29.29 -15.38 -0.01
N GLU A 182 30.17 -15.75 0.91
CA GLU A 182 29.97 -16.93 1.76
C GLU A 182 29.08 -16.56 2.97
N SER A 183 27.80 -16.38 2.72
CA SER A 183 26.80 -16.22 3.75
C SER A 183 25.54 -17.01 3.38
N THR A 184 24.74 -17.34 4.38
CA THR A 184 23.52 -18.13 4.15
C THR A 184 22.50 -17.33 3.33
N ALA A 185 21.72 -18.01 2.48
CA ALA A 185 20.57 -17.43 1.82
C ALA A 185 19.65 -16.75 2.85
N GLY A 186 19.08 -15.61 2.51
CA GLY A 186 18.26 -14.82 3.44
C GLY A 186 19.04 -13.91 4.39
N SER A 187 20.39 -14.04 4.46
CA SER A 187 21.20 -13.07 5.19
C SER A 187 21.17 -11.70 4.50
N ILE A 188 21.37 -10.65 5.28
CA ILE A 188 21.35 -9.27 4.78
C ILE A 188 22.38 -9.04 3.69
N SER A 189 23.55 -9.62 3.81
CA SER A 189 24.60 -9.51 2.82
C SER A 189 24.20 -10.18 1.50
N GLN A 190 23.59 -11.36 1.54
CA GLN A 190 23.08 -12.04 0.35
C GLN A 190 21.97 -11.23 -0.31
N ILE A 191 20.98 -10.78 0.45
CA ILE A 191 19.87 -9.97 -0.06
C ILE A 191 20.40 -8.68 -0.71
N ARG A 192 21.36 -8.01 -0.08
CA ARG A 192 21.96 -6.79 -0.61
C ARG A 192 22.71 -7.02 -1.91
N GLU A 193 23.57 -8.04 -1.96
CA GLU A 193 24.40 -8.33 -3.15
C GLU A 193 23.54 -8.83 -4.31
N THR A 194 22.63 -9.78 -4.08
CA THR A 194 21.71 -10.26 -5.14
C THR A 194 20.82 -9.15 -5.67
N THR A 195 20.37 -8.23 -4.80
CA THR A 195 19.62 -7.03 -5.24
C THR A 195 20.50 -6.10 -6.07
N ALA A 196 21.76 -5.89 -5.70
CA ALA A 196 22.70 -5.07 -6.47
C ALA A 196 22.98 -5.66 -7.87
N GLU A 197 23.11 -6.99 -7.99
CA GLU A 197 23.23 -7.70 -9.25
C GLU A 197 21.98 -7.47 -10.15
N LEU A 198 20.78 -7.59 -9.57
CA LEU A 198 19.51 -7.40 -10.27
C LEU A 198 19.29 -5.94 -10.70
N ILE A 199 19.70 -4.96 -9.88
CA ILE A 199 19.67 -3.53 -10.26
C ILE A 199 20.56 -3.29 -11.46
N LYS A 200 21.80 -3.81 -11.42
CA LYS A 200 22.74 -3.67 -12.52
C LYS A 200 22.16 -4.27 -13.80
N PHE A 201 21.65 -5.49 -13.71
CA PHE A 201 20.98 -6.17 -14.82
C PHE A 201 19.85 -5.31 -15.39
N ALA A 202 18.90 -4.88 -14.56
CA ALA A 202 17.74 -4.10 -15.01
C ALA A 202 18.18 -2.81 -15.75
N LYS A 203 19.15 -2.06 -15.19
CA LYS A 203 19.64 -0.80 -15.76
C LYS A 203 20.41 -1.00 -17.08
N GLU A 204 21.17 -2.10 -17.23
CA GLU A 204 21.94 -2.37 -18.45
C GLU A 204 21.10 -2.94 -19.59
N THR A 205 20.02 -3.68 -19.27
CA THR A 205 19.16 -4.34 -20.26
C THR A 205 17.86 -3.62 -20.54
N ASN A 206 17.49 -2.62 -19.74
CA ASN A 206 16.17 -1.98 -19.73
C ASN A 206 14.99 -2.95 -19.43
N ILE A 207 15.27 -4.13 -18.85
CA ILE A 207 14.25 -5.08 -18.47
C ILE A 207 13.79 -4.76 -17.04
N PRO A 208 12.48 -4.50 -16.80
CA PRO A 208 11.98 -4.28 -15.45
C PRO A 208 12.01 -5.58 -14.63
N VAL A 209 12.36 -5.45 -13.35
CA VAL A 209 12.41 -6.55 -12.41
C VAL A 209 11.47 -6.27 -11.23
N ILE A 210 10.63 -7.24 -10.87
CA ILE A 210 9.77 -7.17 -9.70
C ILE A 210 10.24 -8.19 -8.68
N LEU A 211 10.53 -7.73 -7.46
CA LEU A 211 10.94 -8.55 -6.32
C LEU A 211 9.81 -8.71 -5.34
N ILE A 212 9.54 -9.93 -4.90
CA ILE A 212 8.69 -10.19 -3.73
C ILE A 212 9.58 -10.21 -2.49
N GLY A 213 9.13 -9.48 -1.45
CA GLY A 213 9.74 -9.47 -0.13
C GLY A 213 8.72 -9.74 0.98
N HIS A 214 9.15 -10.40 2.07
CA HIS A 214 8.31 -10.59 3.25
C HIS A 214 8.54 -9.46 4.25
N ILE A 215 7.50 -9.09 5.00
CA ILE A 215 7.54 -8.11 6.08
C ILE A 215 7.62 -8.86 7.41
N THR A 216 8.39 -8.32 8.36
CA THR A 216 8.41 -8.83 9.76
C THR A 216 7.10 -8.47 10.47
N LYS A 217 6.81 -9.15 11.61
CA LYS A 217 5.62 -8.89 12.44
C LYS A 217 5.50 -7.44 12.93
N ASP A 218 6.59 -6.70 12.93
CA ASP A 218 6.63 -5.28 13.33
C ASP A 218 6.31 -4.31 12.17
N GLY A 219 5.78 -4.82 11.04
CA GLY A 219 5.40 -4.01 9.88
C GLY A 219 6.58 -3.50 9.03
N ASN A 220 7.81 -3.88 9.37
CA ASN A 220 9.00 -3.58 8.57
C ASN A 220 9.22 -4.70 7.55
N ILE A 221 9.63 -4.35 6.32
CA ILE A 221 10.01 -5.36 5.33
C ILE A 221 11.10 -6.25 5.92
N ALA A 222 10.86 -7.56 5.93
CA ALA A 222 11.83 -8.56 6.41
C ALA A 222 13.01 -8.61 5.44
N GLY A 223 14.06 -8.00 5.84
CA GLY A 223 15.19 -7.58 5.07
C GLY A 223 15.40 -6.10 5.34
N PRO A 224 16.64 -5.63 5.33
CA PRO A 224 16.94 -4.33 5.90
C PRO A 224 16.16 -3.24 5.15
N LYS A 225 15.82 -2.17 5.83
CA LYS A 225 15.42 -0.87 5.24
C LYS A 225 16.32 -0.46 4.06
N ILE A 226 17.46 -1.12 3.94
CA ILE A 226 18.40 -0.96 2.83
C ILE A 226 17.78 -1.35 1.48
N LEU A 227 16.88 -2.33 1.40
CA LEU A 227 16.20 -2.69 0.15
C LEU A 227 15.30 -1.56 -0.34
N GLU A 228 14.56 -0.90 0.57
CA GLU A 228 13.71 0.23 0.24
C GLU A 228 14.52 1.38 -0.39
N HIS A 229 15.77 1.58 0.09
CA HIS A 229 16.65 2.61 -0.48
C HIS A 229 17.25 2.20 -1.82
N MET A 230 17.49 0.92 -2.04
CA MET A 230 18.13 0.40 -3.26
C MET A 230 17.21 0.38 -4.46
N VAL A 231 15.93 0.01 -4.28
CA VAL A 231 14.95 -0.13 -5.37
C VAL A 231 14.35 1.21 -5.80
N ASP A 232 13.76 1.26 -6.99
CA ASP A 232 13.14 2.47 -7.54
C ASP A 232 11.70 2.65 -7.01
N THR A 233 10.96 1.57 -6.86
CA THR A 233 9.58 1.56 -6.37
C THR A 233 9.42 0.54 -5.24
N VAL A 234 8.73 0.92 -4.17
CA VAL A 234 8.35 0.05 -3.05
C VAL A 234 6.84 0.05 -2.92
N LEU A 235 6.25 -1.10 -3.13
CA LEU A 235 4.83 -1.36 -2.95
C LEU A 235 4.64 -2.20 -1.68
N GLN A 236 3.64 -1.88 -0.88
CA GLN A 236 3.23 -2.64 0.29
C GLN A 236 1.83 -3.20 0.09
N PHE A 237 1.70 -4.51 0.27
CA PHE A 237 0.44 -5.21 0.21
C PHE A 237 -0.06 -5.46 1.62
N GLU A 238 -1.18 -4.85 1.97
CA GLU A 238 -1.81 -4.89 3.29
C GLU A 238 -3.15 -5.62 3.22
N GLY A 239 -3.56 -6.22 4.31
CA GLY A 239 -4.86 -6.86 4.41
C GLY A 239 -5.44 -6.66 5.79
N ASP A 240 -6.77 -6.59 5.88
CA ASP A 240 -7.47 -6.62 7.13
C ASP A 240 -7.60 -8.07 7.65
N ARG A 241 -7.64 -8.24 8.96
CA ARG A 241 -7.74 -9.55 9.63
C ARG A 241 -9.04 -10.32 9.35
N ASN A 242 -10.08 -9.65 8.86
CA ASN A 242 -11.36 -10.24 8.43
C ASN A 242 -11.49 -10.52 6.91
N HIS A 243 -10.59 -10.04 6.07
CA HIS A 243 -9.88 -10.75 5.02
C HIS A 243 -10.52 -10.91 3.65
N VAL A 244 -11.47 -10.08 3.27
CA VAL A 244 -11.97 -10.09 1.91
C VAL A 244 -11.12 -9.17 1.03
N TYR A 245 -10.72 -7.99 1.54
CA TYR A 245 -10.02 -6.98 0.76
C TYR A 245 -8.53 -6.88 1.06
N ARG A 246 -7.77 -6.49 0.04
CA ARG A 246 -6.34 -6.22 0.09
C ARG A 246 -6.07 -4.84 -0.48
N ILE A 247 -5.21 -4.09 0.18
CA ILE A 247 -4.81 -2.75 -0.24
C ILE A 247 -3.35 -2.80 -0.67
N LEU A 248 -3.07 -2.30 -1.87
CA LEU A 248 -1.74 -2.12 -2.41
C LEU A 248 -1.39 -0.64 -2.31
N ARG A 249 -0.36 -0.30 -1.50
CA ARG A 249 0.12 1.08 -1.32
C ARG A 249 1.49 1.27 -1.93
N SER A 250 1.74 2.46 -2.46
CA SER A 250 3.08 2.88 -2.83
C SER A 250 3.76 3.59 -1.65
N LEU A 251 4.81 2.98 -1.09
CA LEU A 251 5.64 3.62 -0.04
C LEU A 251 6.73 4.50 -0.64
N LYS A 252 7.21 4.14 -1.83
CA LYS A 252 8.22 4.86 -2.60
C LYS A 252 7.96 4.65 -4.08
N ASN A 253 7.98 5.72 -4.86
CA ASN A 253 7.91 5.65 -6.31
C ASN A 253 8.72 6.79 -6.94
N ARG A 254 9.81 6.46 -7.62
CA ARG A 254 10.65 7.46 -8.32
C ARG A 254 10.02 7.96 -9.61
N PHE A 255 9.02 7.24 -10.12
CA PHE A 255 8.41 7.47 -11.42
C PHE A 255 6.96 7.97 -11.34
N GLY A 256 6.43 8.13 -10.12
CA GLY A 256 5.04 8.53 -9.93
C GLY A 256 4.72 8.94 -8.50
N SER A 257 3.43 9.18 -8.26
CA SER A 257 2.91 9.53 -6.94
C SER A 257 2.97 8.33 -5.97
N THR A 258 3.27 8.60 -4.71
CA THR A 258 3.10 7.62 -3.61
C THR A 258 1.73 7.71 -2.94
N ALA A 259 0.88 8.61 -3.42
CA ALA A 259 -0.44 8.85 -2.85
C ALA A 259 -1.54 7.98 -3.50
N GLU A 260 -1.18 7.09 -4.43
CA GLU A 260 -2.13 6.18 -5.06
C GLU A 260 -2.20 4.85 -4.33
N LEU A 261 -3.39 4.24 -4.36
CA LEU A 261 -3.60 2.89 -3.84
C LEU A 261 -4.42 2.04 -4.81
N GLY A 262 -4.15 0.74 -4.76
CA GLY A 262 -4.93 -0.29 -5.44
C GLY A 262 -5.73 -1.12 -4.44
N ILE A 263 -6.91 -1.54 -4.82
CA ILE A 263 -7.78 -2.35 -3.97
C ILE A 263 -8.15 -3.62 -4.70
N TYR A 264 -7.98 -4.74 -4.01
CA TYR A 264 -8.28 -6.07 -4.52
C TYR A 264 -9.19 -6.83 -3.56
N GLU A 265 -9.99 -7.69 -4.12
CA GLU A 265 -10.76 -8.69 -3.38
C GLU A 265 -10.12 -10.08 -3.56
N MET A 266 -9.92 -10.79 -2.45
CA MET A 266 -9.39 -12.15 -2.48
C MET A 266 -10.50 -13.16 -2.75
N LEU A 267 -10.43 -13.84 -3.88
CA LEU A 267 -11.35 -14.90 -4.28
C LEU A 267 -10.63 -16.26 -4.35
N GLY A 268 -11.38 -17.33 -4.42
CA GLY A 268 -10.83 -18.68 -4.65
C GLY A 268 -10.08 -18.81 -6.00
N SER A 269 -10.45 -18.00 -7.00
CA SER A 269 -9.83 -17.92 -8.33
C SER A 269 -8.66 -16.94 -8.44
N GLY A 270 -8.28 -16.27 -7.35
CA GLY A 270 -7.22 -15.26 -7.34
C GLY A 270 -7.69 -13.91 -6.83
N LEU A 271 -7.02 -12.84 -7.22
CA LEU A 271 -7.32 -11.46 -6.84
C LEU A 271 -8.15 -10.77 -7.93
N ARG A 272 -9.25 -10.17 -7.52
CA ARG A 272 -10.12 -9.35 -8.38
C ARG A 272 -9.87 -7.89 -8.08
N GLU A 273 -9.64 -7.09 -9.12
CA GLU A 273 -9.57 -5.63 -9.02
C GLU A 273 -10.90 -5.05 -8.53
N VAL A 274 -10.82 -4.13 -7.59
CA VAL A 274 -11.99 -3.39 -7.09
C VAL A 274 -11.98 -2.00 -7.69
N SER A 275 -12.65 -1.85 -8.82
CA SER A 275 -12.74 -0.56 -9.54
C SER A 275 -13.53 0.50 -8.78
N ASN A 276 -14.53 0.07 -8.00
CA ASN A 276 -15.36 0.95 -7.16
C ASN A 276 -15.39 0.47 -5.69
N PRO A 277 -14.39 0.82 -4.88
CA PRO A 277 -14.34 0.41 -3.47
C PRO A 277 -15.50 0.95 -2.64
N SER A 278 -16.04 2.09 -3.02
CA SER A 278 -17.15 2.73 -2.27
C SER A 278 -18.40 1.87 -2.26
N GLU A 279 -18.69 1.12 -3.34
CA GLU A 279 -19.85 0.20 -3.38
C GLU A 279 -19.76 -0.92 -2.34
N ILE A 280 -18.56 -1.27 -1.94
CA ILE A 280 -18.30 -2.35 -0.99
C ILE A 280 -18.31 -1.84 0.45
N LEU A 281 -17.93 -0.58 0.64
CA LEU A 281 -17.78 0.07 1.95
C LEU A 281 -19.07 0.70 2.46
N ILE A 282 -20.15 0.58 1.67
CA ILE A 282 -21.49 1.05 2.01
C ILE A 282 -22.38 -0.17 2.14
N SER A 283 -23.03 -0.33 3.29
CA SER A 283 -24.02 -1.38 3.48
C SER A 283 -25.28 -1.09 2.68
N HIS A 284 -25.63 -1.96 1.74
CA HIS A 284 -26.94 -1.92 1.07
C HIS A 284 -28.00 -2.47 2.03
N LYS A 285 -28.53 -1.60 2.88
CA LYS A 285 -29.66 -1.94 3.75
C LYS A 285 -30.89 -1.20 3.28
N ASP A 286 -32.01 -1.92 3.22
CA ASP A 286 -33.32 -1.32 2.87
C ASP A 286 -33.93 -0.58 4.06
N GLU A 287 -33.52 -0.91 5.29
CA GLU A 287 -33.99 -0.29 6.52
C GLU A 287 -33.06 0.83 6.99
N GLU A 288 -33.66 1.98 7.31
CA GLU A 288 -32.96 3.09 7.94
C GLU A 288 -32.71 2.77 9.41
N MET A 289 -31.46 2.67 9.80
CA MET A 289 -31.05 2.40 11.18
C MET A 289 -30.35 3.61 11.78
N SER A 290 -30.67 3.91 13.05
CA SER A 290 -29.92 4.92 13.80
C SER A 290 -28.46 4.54 13.99
N GLY A 291 -27.60 5.52 14.20
CA GLY A 291 -26.17 5.31 14.45
C GLY A 291 -25.32 5.10 13.20
N THR A 292 -25.87 5.30 12.00
CA THR A 292 -25.11 5.14 10.74
C THR A 292 -25.04 6.46 10.01
N ALA A 293 -23.84 6.80 9.49
CA ALA A 293 -23.63 7.96 8.63
C ALA A 293 -22.58 7.67 7.55
N ILE A 294 -22.68 8.35 6.41
CA ILE A 294 -21.80 8.15 5.28
C ILE A 294 -20.77 9.28 5.21
N ALA A 295 -19.49 8.93 5.20
CA ALA A 295 -18.38 9.86 5.05
C ALA A 295 -17.77 9.81 3.66
N THR A 296 -17.35 10.96 3.14
CA THR A 296 -16.41 11.01 2.03
C THR A 296 -15.01 11.21 2.56
N THR A 297 -14.10 10.31 2.25
CA THR A 297 -12.68 10.37 2.64
C THR A 297 -11.78 10.43 1.43
N MET A 298 -10.52 10.82 1.65
CA MET A 298 -9.47 10.73 0.64
C MET A 298 -8.41 9.75 1.12
N GLU A 299 -8.15 8.76 0.32
CA GLU A 299 -7.00 7.90 0.54
C GLU A 299 -5.98 8.18 -0.57
N GLY A 300 -4.95 8.97 -0.20
CA GLY A 300 -4.04 9.53 -1.18
C GLY A 300 -4.72 10.49 -2.16
N MET A 301 -4.80 10.10 -3.43
CA MET A 301 -5.49 10.85 -4.49
C MET A 301 -6.91 10.35 -4.76
N ARG A 302 -7.29 9.22 -4.21
CA ARG A 302 -8.56 8.54 -4.49
C ARG A 302 -9.65 8.97 -3.50
N PRO A 303 -10.77 9.54 -3.96
CA PRO A 303 -11.93 9.72 -3.10
C PRO A 303 -12.59 8.36 -2.84
N LEU A 304 -12.99 8.13 -1.60
CA LEU A 304 -13.71 6.95 -1.16
C LEU A 304 -14.93 7.38 -0.36
N ILE A 305 -16.01 6.60 -0.47
CA ILE A 305 -17.16 6.75 0.39
C ILE A 305 -17.22 5.56 1.33
N ILE A 306 -17.35 5.83 2.62
CA ILE A 306 -17.32 4.84 3.69
C ILE A 306 -18.49 5.04 4.65
N GLU A 307 -18.97 3.95 5.21
CA GLU A 307 -19.98 3.97 6.24
C GLU A 307 -19.33 4.01 7.63
N ILE A 308 -19.79 4.95 8.46
CA ILE A 308 -19.43 5.09 9.86
C ILE A 308 -20.60 4.59 10.69
N GLN A 309 -20.35 3.66 11.60
CA GLN A 309 -21.34 3.11 12.52
C GLN A 309 -20.98 3.51 13.94
N SER A 310 -21.95 3.99 14.72
CA SER A 310 -21.79 4.30 16.12
C SER A 310 -22.90 3.69 16.94
N LEU A 311 -22.56 3.18 18.11
CA LEU A 311 -23.50 2.76 19.13
C LEU A 311 -23.24 3.56 20.40
N VAL A 312 -24.28 4.29 20.85
CA VAL A 312 -24.26 5.07 22.09
C VAL A 312 -25.26 4.45 23.06
N SER A 313 -24.80 4.04 24.24
CA SER A 313 -25.64 3.45 25.27
C SER A 313 -25.32 4.02 26.63
N THR A 314 -26.21 3.80 27.62
CA THR A 314 -25.94 4.21 29.01
C THR A 314 -24.85 3.31 29.58
N ALA A 315 -23.82 3.90 30.21
CA ALA A 315 -22.76 3.14 30.87
C ALA A 315 -23.29 2.36 32.08
N VAL A 316 -23.29 1.03 31.99
CA VAL A 316 -23.80 0.15 33.02
C VAL A 316 -22.79 -0.07 34.16
N TYR A 317 -21.50 -0.01 33.86
CA TYR A 317 -20.41 -0.38 34.79
C TYR A 317 -19.71 0.83 35.45
N GLY A 318 -20.35 1.98 35.52
CA GLY A 318 -19.86 3.17 36.23
C GLY A 318 -18.76 3.96 35.53
N THR A 319 -17.90 3.34 34.72
CA THR A 319 -16.88 4.02 33.90
C THR A 319 -17.24 3.88 32.42
N PRO A 320 -17.52 4.99 31.71
CA PRO A 320 -17.88 4.95 30.31
C PRO A 320 -16.80 4.32 29.43
N GLN A 321 -17.20 3.33 28.62
CA GLN A 321 -16.32 2.67 27.65
C GLN A 321 -16.32 3.41 26.32
N ARG A 322 -15.15 3.56 25.73
CA ARG A 322 -14.97 4.19 24.42
C ARG A 322 -14.03 3.34 23.58
N SER A 323 -14.57 2.77 22.52
CA SER A 323 -13.84 1.87 21.64
C SER A 323 -14.02 2.27 20.19
N THR A 324 -12.96 2.11 19.39
CA THR A 324 -12.97 2.44 17.95
C THR A 324 -12.35 1.31 17.16
N THR A 325 -12.89 1.06 15.96
CA THR A 325 -12.29 0.25 14.92
C THR A 325 -12.16 1.12 13.67
N GLY A 326 -10.96 1.25 13.13
CA GLY A 326 -10.71 2.04 11.91
C GLY A 326 -10.64 3.56 12.12
N TYR A 327 -10.83 4.06 13.33
CA TYR A 327 -10.78 5.48 13.69
C TYR A 327 -9.93 5.72 14.93
N ASN A 328 -9.25 6.86 15.01
CA ASN A 328 -8.35 7.16 16.12
C ASN A 328 -9.11 7.41 17.44
N ALA A 329 -8.84 6.61 18.47
CA ALA A 329 -9.53 6.69 19.77
C ALA A 329 -9.31 8.04 20.48
N LYS A 330 -8.13 8.67 20.33
CA LYS A 330 -7.88 10.00 20.92
C LYS A 330 -8.73 11.07 20.24
N ARG A 331 -8.95 10.94 18.91
CA ARG A 331 -9.81 11.85 18.14
C ARG A 331 -11.28 11.66 18.50
N LEU A 332 -11.75 10.41 18.70
CA LEU A 332 -13.09 10.15 19.22
C LEU A 332 -13.31 10.87 20.56
N ASN A 333 -12.38 10.72 21.50
CA ASN A 333 -12.49 11.39 22.81
C ASN A 333 -12.55 12.91 22.69
N MET A 334 -11.82 13.48 21.75
CA MET A 334 -11.88 14.92 21.45
C MET A 334 -13.27 15.34 20.94
N ILE A 335 -13.81 14.60 19.96
CA ILE A 335 -15.15 14.86 19.41
C ILE A 335 -16.23 14.77 20.48
N LEU A 336 -16.20 13.74 21.33
CA LEU A 336 -17.15 13.60 22.43
C LEU A 336 -17.10 14.79 23.41
N ALA A 337 -15.90 15.26 23.75
CA ALA A 337 -15.73 16.46 24.59
C ALA A 337 -16.27 17.73 23.93
N VAL A 338 -16.10 17.87 22.60
CA VAL A 338 -16.66 19.00 21.84
C VAL A 338 -18.18 18.94 21.80
N LEU A 339 -18.78 17.76 21.51
CA LEU A 339 -20.24 17.57 21.50
C LEU A 339 -20.84 17.91 22.85
N GLU A 340 -20.20 17.48 23.95
CA GLU A 340 -20.69 17.76 25.30
C GLU A 340 -20.58 19.24 25.65
N LYS A 341 -19.42 19.85 25.43
CA LYS A 341 -19.15 21.22 25.89
C LYS A 341 -19.76 22.30 25.00
N ARG A 342 -19.85 22.06 23.67
CA ARG A 342 -20.26 23.06 22.69
C ARG A 342 -21.68 22.86 22.20
N ALA A 343 -22.08 21.62 21.95
CA ALA A 343 -23.42 21.31 21.42
C ALA A 343 -24.42 20.84 22.50
N GLY A 344 -23.98 20.70 23.78
CA GLY A 344 -24.85 20.41 24.93
C GLY A 344 -25.31 18.96 25.05
N PHE A 345 -24.76 18.03 24.26
CA PHE A 345 -25.12 16.61 24.34
C PHE A 345 -24.46 15.94 25.54
N ARG A 346 -25.25 15.24 26.36
CA ARG A 346 -24.76 14.58 27.59
C ARG A 346 -24.18 13.20 27.27
N LEU A 347 -22.92 13.17 26.79
CA LEU A 347 -22.22 11.96 26.42
C LEU A 347 -21.20 11.48 27.45
N GLY A 348 -20.92 12.26 28.50
CA GLY A 348 -19.90 11.96 29.48
C GLY A 348 -20.16 10.67 30.29
N ALA A 349 -21.42 10.29 30.46
CA ALA A 349 -21.85 9.08 31.17
C ALA A 349 -22.35 7.95 30.25
N LYS A 350 -22.01 8.02 28.94
CA LYS A 350 -22.45 7.03 27.96
C LYS A 350 -21.27 6.25 27.40
N ASP A 351 -21.50 4.96 27.17
CA ASP A 351 -20.61 4.12 26.38
C ASP A 351 -20.73 4.51 24.89
N VAL A 352 -19.61 4.60 24.20
CA VAL A 352 -19.56 4.93 22.78
C VAL A 352 -18.65 3.96 22.04
N PHE A 353 -19.24 3.22 21.12
CA PHE A 353 -18.54 2.31 20.22
C PHE A 353 -18.62 2.87 18.79
N LEU A 354 -17.48 2.93 18.09
CA LEU A 354 -17.39 3.44 16.75
C LEU A 354 -16.70 2.41 15.83
N ASN A 355 -17.28 2.16 14.67
CA ASN A 355 -16.74 1.25 13.69
C ASN A 355 -16.76 1.90 12.30
N VAL A 356 -15.62 1.86 11.61
CA VAL A 356 -15.53 2.16 10.18
C VAL A 356 -15.77 0.86 9.43
N THR A 357 -16.78 0.83 8.56
CA THR A 357 -17.15 -0.37 7.82
C THR A 357 -15.99 -0.87 6.96
N GLY A 358 -15.81 -2.19 6.87
CA GLY A 358 -14.70 -2.82 6.16
C GLY A 358 -13.39 -2.87 6.95
N GLY A 359 -13.35 -2.37 8.21
CA GLY A 359 -12.17 -2.42 9.09
C GLY A 359 -10.98 -1.58 8.59
N ILE A 360 -11.20 -0.69 7.65
CA ILE A 360 -10.16 0.18 7.08
C ILE A 360 -9.80 1.26 8.10
N SER A 361 -8.50 1.45 8.36
CA SER A 361 -8.04 2.58 9.18
C SER A 361 -8.03 3.86 8.34
N VAL A 362 -8.74 4.89 8.80
CA VAL A 362 -8.87 6.17 8.12
C VAL A 362 -8.24 7.27 8.95
N ASP A 363 -7.23 7.92 8.38
CA ASP A 363 -6.52 9.03 9.02
C ASP A 363 -7.02 10.42 8.57
N ASP A 364 -7.89 10.46 7.54
CA ASP A 364 -8.44 11.71 6.99
C ASP A 364 -9.42 12.36 7.98
N PRO A 365 -9.13 13.58 8.50
CA PRO A 365 -10.01 14.27 9.42
C PRO A 365 -11.36 14.69 8.83
N ALA A 366 -11.51 14.63 7.51
CA ALA A 366 -12.78 14.95 6.84
C ALA A 366 -13.95 14.05 7.27
N ILE A 367 -13.67 12.87 7.83
CA ILE A 367 -14.72 11.95 8.31
C ILE A 367 -15.31 12.35 9.66
N ASP A 368 -14.73 13.32 10.38
CA ASP A 368 -15.21 13.72 11.70
C ASP A 368 -16.69 14.12 11.70
N LEU A 369 -17.12 14.81 10.64
CA LEU A 369 -18.51 15.26 10.53
C LEU A 369 -19.48 14.08 10.43
N ALA A 370 -19.10 13.02 9.74
CA ALA A 370 -19.88 11.77 9.70
C ALA A 370 -19.84 11.04 11.06
N VAL A 371 -18.71 11.06 11.75
CA VAL A 371 -18.58 10.52 13.10
C VAL A 371 -19.54 11.24 14.06
N VAL A 372 -19.59 12.57 13.97
CA VAL A 372 -20.55 13.37 14.73
C VAL A 372 -21.99 12.99 14.39
N ALA A 373 -22.33 12.93 13.10
CA ALA A 373 -23.68 12.57 12.65
C ALA A 373 -24.09 11.16 13.13
N ALA A 374 -23.19 10.17 13.04
CA ALA A 374 -23.45 8.80 13.52
C ALA A 374 -23.63 8.73 15.03
N ILE A 375 -22.82 9.45 15.83
CA ILE A 375 -22.93 9.50 17.29
C ILE A 375 -24.27 10.15 17.69
N LEU A 376 -24.62 11.28 17.09
CA LEU A 376 -25.87 11.97 17.40
C LEU A 376 -27.09 11.15 16.99
N SER A 377 -27.05 10.54 15.80
CA SER A 377 -28.09 9.63 15.32
C SER A 377 -28.34 8.48 16.30
N SER A 378 -27.27 7.84 16.80
CA SER A 378 -27.39 6.77 17.80
C SER A 378 -27.84 7.28 19.16
N ASN A 379 -27.44 8.50 19.55
CA ASN A 379 -27.81 9.09 20.83
C ASN A 379 -29.31 9.48 20.90
N GLU A 380 -29.86 10.00 19.82
CA GLU A 380 -31.24 10.42 19.67
C GLU A 380 -32.16 9.29 19.18
N ASP A 381 -31.56 8.17 18.74
CA ASP A 381 -32.23 7.03 18.09
C ASP A 381 -33.04 7.46 16.84
N ILE A 382 -32.49 8.41 16.09
CA ILE A 382 -33.07 8.93 14.85
C ILE A 382 -32.11 8.63 13.68
N PRO A 383 -32.54 7.92 12.62
CA PRO A 383 -31.69 7.65 11.47
C PRO A 383 -31.27 8.94 10.74
N VAL A 384 -30.05 8.96 10.21
CA VAL A 384 -29.62 9.97 9.25
C VAL A 384 -30.34 9.70 7.92
N THR A 385 -30.90 10.75 7.31
CA THR A 385 -31.64 10.67 6.05
C THR A 385 -30.81 10.00 4.96
N LYS A 386 -31.42 9.01 4.31
CA LYS A 386 -30.80 8.28 3.17
C LYS A 386 -30.39 9.24 2.05
N GLY A 387 -29.20 9.02 1.51
CA GLY A 387 -28.64 9.89 0.46
C GLY A 387 -27.86 11.09 1.00
N PHE A 388 -27.71 11.24 2.30
CA PHE A 388 -26.82 12.22 2.91
C PHE A 388 -25.41 11.66 3.09
N CYS A 389 -24.40 12.49 2.81
CA CYS A 389 -23.01 12.19 3.10
C CYS A 389 -22.28 13.44 3.62
N PHE A 390 -21.14 13.22 4.26
CA PHE A 390 -20.47 14.24 5.07
C PHE A 390 -18.97 14.32 4.74
N ALA A 391 -18.44 15.57 4.68
CA ALA A 391 -17.03 15.86 4.54
C ALA A 391 -16.65 17.13 5.30
N GLY A 392 -16.18 16.99 6.53
CA GLY A 392 -15.79 18.14 7.34
C GLY A 392 -14.92 17.73 8.53
N GLU A 393 -13.87 18.50 8.79
CA GLU A 393 -13.08 18.36 10.03
C GLU A 393 -13.77 19.12 11.15
N VAL A 394 -13.81 18.53 12.34
CA VAL A 394 -14.38 19.16 13.55
C VAL A 394 -13.28 19.77 14.39
N GLY A 395 -13.35 21.06 14.64
CA GLY A 395 -12.44 21.78 15.51
C GLY A 395 -12.89 21.80 16.99
N LEU A 396 -11.97 22.16 17.90
CA LEU A 396 -12.21 22.18 19.35
C LEU A 396 -13.27 23.22 19.80
N SER A 397 -13.55 24.21 18.98
CA SER A 397 -14.59 25.22 19.25
C SER A 397 -15.97 24.80 18.72
N GLY A 398 -16.09 23.61 18.11
CA GLY A 398 -17.31 23.12 17.48
C GLY A 398 -17.49 23.63 16.03
N GLU A 399 -16.48 24.32 15.49
CA GLU A 399 -16.47 24.78 14.09
C GLU A 399 -16.22 23.63 13.12
N ILE A 400 -16.84 23.70 11.94
CA ILE A 400 -16.57 22.79 10.83
C ILE A 400 -15.51 23.41 9.93
N ARG A 401 -14.34 22.81 9.89
CA ARG A 401 -13.18 23.27 9.13
C ARG A 401 -13.22 22.79 7.69
N PRO A 402 -12.64 23.57 6.75
CA PRO A 402 -12.53 23.16 5.37
C PRO A 402 -11.64 21.93 5.22
N VAL A 403 -12.02 21.07 4.28
CA VAL A 403 -11.27 19.86 3.93
C VAL A 403 -10.61 20.06 2.56
N ASN A 404 -9.50 19.33 2.37
CA ASN A 404 -8.81 19.35 1.09
C ASN A 404 -9.62 18.57 0.02
N ARG A 405 -9.40 18.92 -1.28
CA ARG A 405 -9.98 18.24 -2.44
C ARG A 405 -11.51 18.08 -2.36
N VAL A 406 -12.18 19.08 -1.85
CA VAL A 406 -13.64 19.05 -1.67
C VAL A 406 -14.39 18.75 -2.97
N ASP A 407 -13.90 19.27 -4.12
CA ASP A 407 -14.52 19.03 -5.42
C ASP A 407 -14.50 17.54 -5.81
N GLN A 408 -13.40 16.83 -5.55
CA GLN A 408 -13.30 15.39 -5.82
C GLN A 408 -14.24 14.58 -4.91
N ARG A 409 -14.40 14.98 -3.65
CA ARG A 409 -15.34 14.37 -2.71
C ARG A 409 -16.79 14.55 -3.17
N ILE A 410 -17.14 15.74 -3.63
CA ILE A 410 -18.46 16.05 -4.17
C ILE A 410 -18.75 15.20 -5.41
N GLN A 411 -17.80 15.14 -6.35
CA GLN A 411 -17.94 14.35 -7.57
C GLN A 411 -18.11 12.85 -7.30
N GLU A 412 -17.38 12.29 -6.35
CA GLU A 412 -17.53 10.87 -5.98
C GLU A 412 -18.87 10.61 -5.30
N ALA A 413 -19.35 11.52 -4.42
CA ALA A 413 -20.65 11.41 -3.80
C ALA A 413 -21.78 11.48 -4.85
N GLU A 414 -21.68 12.39 -5.81
CA GLU A 414 -22.64 12.51 -6.92
C GLU A 414 -22.66 11.26 -7.79
N LYS A 415 -21.49 10.75 -8.17
CA LYS A 415 -21.32 9.53 -8.99
C LYS A 415 -21.98 8.30 -8.35
N LEU A 416 -21.96 8.22 -7.02
CA LEU A 416 -22.56 7.13 -6.26
C LEU A 416 -24.04 7.36 -5.89
N GLY A 417 -24.65 8.44 -6.40
CA GLY A 417 -26.07 8.70 -6.28
C GLY A 417 -26.51 9.33 -4.96
N PHE A 418 -25.58 9.93 -4.19
CA PHE A 418 -25.96 10.72 -3.01
C PHE A 418 -26.68 12.00 -3.42
N ASN A 419 -27.68 12.39 -2.61
CA ASN A 419 -28.53 13.54 -2.90
C ASN A 419 -28.01 14.83 -2.28
N THR A 420 -27.33 14.72 -1.13
CA THR A 420 -26.82 15.87 -0.36
C THR A 420 -25.47 15.56 0.27
N ILE A 421 -24.53 16.48 0.12
CA ILE A 421 -23.25 16.43 0.81
C ILE A 421 -23.10 17.63 1.74
N PHE A 422 -22.76 17.35 3.02
CA PHE A 422 -22.48 18.36 4.03
C PHE A 422 -20.99 18.69 4.02
N VAL A 423 -20.65 19.95 3.79
CA VAL A 423 -19.25 20.42 3.78
C VAL A 423 -19.12 21.74 4.55
N SER A 424 -17.91 22.08 4.93
CA SER A 424 -17.64 23.36 5.60
C SER A 424 -18.01 24.54 4.69
N LYS A 425 -18.69 25.55 5.23
CA LYS A 425 -18.96 26.81 4.53
C LYS A 425 -17.68 27.57 4.13
N TYR A 426 -16.55 27.22 4.70
CA TYR A 426 -15.27 27.84 4.41
C TYR A 426 -14.49 27.10 3.30
N ASN A 427 -15.05 26.01 2.75
CA ASN A 427 -14.46 25.37 1.59
C ASN A 427 -14.60 26.23 0.35
N LYS A 428 -13.53 26.30 -0.45
CA LYS A 428 -13.58 26.89 -1.79
C LYS A 428 -13.99 25.81 -2.77
N ILE A 429 -15.25 25.85 -3.21
CA ILE A 429 -15.82 24.87 -4.13
C ILE A 429 -15.74 25.44 -5.55
N ALA A 430 -15.10 24.70 -6.46
CA ALA A 430 -14.96 25.09 -7.86
C ALA A 430 -15.92 24.34 -8.78
N VAL A 431 -16.49 23.22 -8.34
CA VAL A 431 -17.45 22.42 -9.11
C VAL A 431 -18.69 23.25 -9.41
N LYS A 432 -19.03 23.35 -10.70
CA LYS A 432 -20.25 24.03 -11.20
C LYS A 432 -21.18 22.98 -11.82
N ASN A 433 -22.50 23.20 -11.70
CA ASN A 433 -23.51 22.32 -12.28
C ASN A 433 -23.46 20.86 -11.78
N THR A 434 -23.47 20.69 -10.47
CA THR A 434 -23.58 19.37 -9.85
C THR A 434 -25.03 19.00 -9.62
N GLY A 435 -25.40 17.73 -9.78
CA GLY A 435 -26.73 17.20 -9.47
C GLY A 435 -26.93 16.93 -7.96
N ILE A 436 -25.87 17.00 -7.16
CA ILE A 436 -25.92 16.81 -5.70
C ILE A 436 -26.11 18.17 -5.00
N LYS A 437 -27.01 18.23 -4.00
CA LYS A 437 -27.14 19.40 -3.13
C LYS A 437 -25.94 19.54 -2.23
N ILE A 438 -25.31 20.72 -2.21
CA ILE A 438 -24.20 21.04 -1.32
C ILE A 438 -24.74 21.81 -0.12
N GLU A 439 -24.72 21.20 1.08
CA GLU A 439 -25.14 21.83 2.31
C GLU A 439 -23.93 22.43 3.03
N LEU A 440 -23.92 23.74 3.18
CA LEU A 440 -22.80 24.49 3.76
C LEU A 440 -23.03 24.70 5.25
N VAL A 441 -22.20 24.05 6.10
CA VAL A 441 -22.31 24.13 7.55
C VAL A 441 -21.10 24.82 8.18
N ALA A 442 -21.31 25.55 9.26
CA ALA A 442 -20.27 26.27 9.97
C ALA A 442 -19.91 25.65 11.30
N LYS A 443 -20.90 25.08 11.99
CA LYS A 443 -20.80 24.55 13.36
C LYS A 443 -21.54 23.23 13.48
N ILE A 444 -21.24 22.49 14.52
CA ILE A 444 -21.90 21.23 14.84
C ILE A 444 -23.40 21.42 15.08
N GLU A 445 -23.79 22.55 15.72
CA GLU A 445 -25.17 22.87 16.01
C GLU A 445 -26.02 23.03 14.73
N ASP A 446 -25.41 23.58 13.66
CA ASP A 446 -26.06 23.70 12.34
C ASP A 446 -26.42 22.30 11.80
N VAL A 447 -25.48 21.36 11.92
CA VAL A 447 -25.66 19.97 11.46
C VAL A 447 -26.71 19.25 12.28
N ALA A 448 -26.66 19.37 13.61
CA ALA A 448 -27.63 18.75 14.51
C ALA A 448 -29.05 19.27 14.24
N SER A 449 -29.20 20.56 14.01
CA SER A 449 -30.51 21.17 13.69
C SER A 449 -31.06 20.71 12.33
N ILE A 450 -30.21 20.51 11.33
CA ILE A 450 -30.64 20.01 10.01
C ILE A 450 -31.02 18.53 10.05
N LEU A 451 -30.30 17.72 10.84
CA LEU A 451 -30.52 16.28 10.90
C LEU A 451 -31.66 15.88 11.83
N PHE A 452 -31.83 16.59 12.95
CA PHE A 452 -32.68 16.14 14.08
C PHE A 452 -33.61 17.22 14.62
N GLY A 453 -33.59 18.46 14.06
CA GLY A 453 -34.35 19.64 14.50
C GLY A 453 -35.77 19.80 13.96
#